data_cbe4299d49090d1b120f95c2ca81af82
#
_entry.id   cbe4299d49090d1b120f95c2ca81af82
#
_cell.length_a   1.000
_cell.length_b   1.000
_cell.length_c   1.000
_cell.angle_alpha   90.00
_cell.angle_beta   90.00
_cell.angle_gamma   90.00
#
_symmetry.space_group_name_H-M   'P 1'
#
loop_
_entity.id
_entity.type
_entity.pdbx_description
1 polymer ?
#
loop_
_entity_poly.entity_id
_entity_poly.type
_entity_poly.pdbx_seq_one_letter_code
_entity_poly.pdbx_strand_id
1 'polypeptide(L)'
;MRIAILTLILISLGVPAVAQEADVKPNAEQVSNTDVTLLAGADYASGNVNGQGYETLSLNTGISARSGRFTLAASIPYVVTTAPEELIVSNGGVLGTPLLSQPSTQSREVTREGIGDLILQGGYSFPIGSLDAFIAGNVKVPTASREKALGTGELDYGLSGQVSRRIGRTVPFASASYTVIGEPEGFDVQNTVAGSVGSHFLLSDTSLVTASYSYEQSATANVEDHQSIGIGLDTGLSTRIRLGVDARAGLSSDAPDARLGLRIGIGF
;
A
#
# COMPACT_ATOMS: atom_id res chain seq x y z
N MET A 1 -29.88 -2.92 -17.28
CA MET A 1 -28.51 -2.72 -17.76
C MET A 1 -27.65 -2.68 -16.49
N ARG A 2 -27.06 -3.83 -16.11
CA ARG A 2 -26.28 -3.97 -14.87
C ARG A 2 -24.85 -3.57 -15.20
N ILE A 3 -24.38 -2.47 -14.63
CA ILE A 3 -22.99 -2.02 -14.72
C ILE A 3 -22.23 -2.79 -13.64
N ALA A 4 -21.41 -3.74 -14.06
CA ALA A 4 -20.44 -4.37 -13.16
C ALA A 4 -19.42 -3.30 -12.74
N ILE A 5 -19.46 -2.89 -11.47
CA ILE A 5 -18.40 -2.05 -10.90
C ILE A 5 -17.21 -2.97 -10.70
N LEU A 6 -16.24 -2.87 -11.59
CA LEU A 6 -14.97 -3.58 -11.48
C LEU A 6 -14.22 -3.02 -10.25
N THR A 7 -14.19 -3.80 -9.17
CA THR A 7 -13.48 -3.40 -7.95
C THR A 7 -11.99 -3.52 -8.21
N LEU A 8 -11.32 -2.39 -8.41
CA LEU A 8 -9.87 -2.33 -8.49
C LEU A 8 -9.30 -2.48 -7.07
N ILE A 9 -8.64 -3.59 -6.80
CA ILE A 9 -7.78 -3.69 -5.63
C ILE A 9 -6.55 -2.84 -5.93
N LEU A 10 -6.57 -1.62 -5.44
CA LEU A 10 -5.40 -0.77 -5.43
C LEU A 10 -4.40 -1.37 -4.46
N ILE A 11 -3.40 -2.06 -5.01
CA ILE A 11 -2.19 -2.37 -4.26
C ILE A 11 -1.41 -1.05 -4.11
N SER A 12 -1.92 -0.15 -3.28
CA SER A 12 -1.03 0.70 -2.54
C SER A 12 -0.44 -0.23 -1.49
N LEU A 13 0.84 -0.36 -1.40
CA LEU A 13 1.50 -0.92 -0.24
C LEU A 13 0.92 -0.21 0.99
N GLY A 14 -0.15 -0.79 1.56
CA GLY A 14 -0.77 -0.29 2.73
C GLY A 14 -2.19 0.21 2.68
N VAL A 15 -3.14 -0.36 2.09
CA VAL A 15 -4.57 -0.50 2.46
C VAL A 15 -5.35 -0.96 1.23
N PRO A 16 -5.98 -2.13 1.23
CA PRO A 16 -6.90 -2.50 0.17
C PRO A 16 -8.15 -1.63 0.24
N ALA A 17 -8.32 -0.71 -0.71
CA ALA A 17 -9.61 -0.06 -0.91
C ALA A 17 -10.55 -1.07 -1.58
N VAL A 18 -11.34 -1.77 -0.77
CA VAL A 18 -12.41 -2.65 -1.28
C VAL A 18 -13.67 -1.81 -1.40
N ALA A 19 -13.94 -1.28 -2.59
CA ALA A 19 -15.29 -0.89 -2.93
C ALA A 19 -16.03 -2.16 -3.37
N GLN A 20 -16.81 -2.74 -2.48
CA GLN A 20 -17.54 -3.97 -2.74
C GLN A 20 -18.92 -3.68 -3.34
N GLU A 21 -19.23 -4.43 -4.37
CA GLU A 21 -20.54 -4.52 -4.96
C GLU A 21 -21.53 -5.17 -3.97
N ALA A 22 -22.51 -4.40 -3.51
CA ALA A 22 -23.64 -4.93 -2.76
C ALA A 22 -24.68 -5.52 -3.73
N ASP A 23 -25.17 -6.71 -3.37
CA ASP A 23 -26.25 -7.47 -4.00
C ASP A 23 -25.93 -8.30 -5.25
N VAL A 24 -25.35 -9.47 -5.02
CA VAL A 24 -25.63 -10.64 -5.86
C VAL A 24 -26.20 -11.75 -4.97
N LYS A 25 -27.50 -12.03 -5.13
CA LYS A 25 -28.11 -13.27 -4.62
C LYS A 25 -27.34 -14.46 -5.23
N PRO A 26 -27.02 -15.50 -4.46
CA PRO A 26 -26.36 -16.68 -4.99
C PRO A 26 -27.33 -17.42 -5.91
N ASN A 27 -27.20 -17.25 -7.20
CA ASN A 27 -27.77 -18.17 -8.17
C ASN A 27 -26.67 -19.17 -8.55
N ALA A 28 -26.97 -20.44 -8.37
CA ALA A 28 -26.12 -21.56 -8.80
C ALA A 28 -25.75 -21.41 -10.29
N GLU A 29 -24.47 -21.72 -10.60
CA GLU A 29 -23.79 -21.58 -11.88
C GLU A 29 -23.21 -20.19 -12.19
N GLN A 30 -22.27 -19.72 -11.34
CA GLN A 30 -21.28 -18.75 -11.80
C GLN A 30 -20.04 -19.51 -12.31
N VAL A 31 -19.89 -19.53 -13.63
CA VAL A 31 -18.57 -19.66 -14.26
C VAL A 31 -17.72 -18.59 -13.62
N SER A 32 -16.70 -18.98 -12.86
CA SER A 32 -15.81 -18.02 -12.19
C SER A 32 -14.97 -17.35 -13.28
N ASN A 33 -15.45 -16.21 -13.79
CA ASN A 33 -14.61 -15.36 -14.60
C ASN A 33 -13.49 -14.84 -13.72
N THR A 34 -12.26 -15.11 -14.11
CA THR A 34 -11.09 -14.53 -13.49
C THR A 34 -10.84 -13.17 -14.12
N ASP A 35 -10.97 -12.11 -13.32
CA ASP A 35 -10.64 -10.75 -13.75
C ASP A 35 -9.18 -10.51 -13.52
N VAL A 36 -8.44 -10.17 -14.56
CA VAL A 36 -7.00 -9.82 -14.50
C VAL A 36 -6.85 -8.33 -14.70
N THR A 37 -6.04 -7.69 -13.86
CA THR A 37 -5.72 -6.26 -13.95
C THR A 37 -4.22 -6.07 -13.98
N LEU A 38 -3.71 -5.35 -14.97
CA LEU A 38 -2.36 -4.80 -14.97
C LEU A 38 -2.37 -3.45 -14.26
N LEU A 39 -1.37 -3.24 -13.43
CA LEU A 39 -1.21 -2.04 -12.61
C LEU A 39 0.10 -1.33 -12.96
N ALA A 40 0.03 -0.02 -13.09
CA ALA A 40 1.19 0.85 -13.16
C ALA A 40 0.96 2.07 -12.27
N GLY A 41 2.02 2.61 -11.68
CA GLY A 41 1.90 3.78 -10.80
C GLY A 41 3.22 4.47 -10.57
N ALA A 42 3.12 5.66 -10.01
CA ALA A 42 4.25 6.42 -9.53
C ALA A 42 3.91 6.95 -8.13
N ASP A 43 4.82 6.78 -7.20
CA ASP A 43 4.72 7.31 -5.84
C ASP A 43 5.95 8.19 -5.58
N TYR A 44 5.71 9.40 -5.13
CA TYR A 44 6.74 10.30 -4.60
C TYR A 44 6.53 10.47 -3.12
N ALA A 45 7.60 10.38 -2.35
CA ALA A 45 7.60 10.66 -0.92
C ALA A 45 8.81 11.52 -0.56
N SER A 46 8.61 12.48 0.32
CA SER A 46 9.68 13.27 0.93
C SER A 46 9.44 13.42 2.42
N GLY A 47 10.50 13.53 3.20
CA GLY A 47 10.41 13.68 4.64
C GLY A 47 11.78 13.84 5.29
N ASN A 48 11.77 13.79 6.60
CA ASN A 48 12.96 13.86 7.43
C ASN A 48 12.97 12.69 8.40
N VAL A 49 14.14 12.15 8.67
CA VAL A 49 14.37 11.19 9.74
C VAL A 49 15.52 11.69 10.59
N ASN A 50 15.28 11.95 11.87
CA ASN A 50 16.28 12.53 12.77
C ASN A 50 16.92 13.85 12.24
N GLY A 51 16.11 14.68 11.55
CA GLY A 51 16.56 15.95 10.96
C GLY A 51 17.35 15.82 9.66
N GLN A 52 17.42 14.63 9.08
CA GLN A 52 18.05 14.35 7.78
C GLN A 52 16.98 14.12 6.73
N GLY A 53 16.99 14.91 5.66
CA GLY A 53 16.00 14.83 4.58
C GLY A 53 16.18 13.58 3.73
N TYR A 54 15.08 13.10 3.17
CA TYR A 54 15.08 12.10 2.11
C TYR A 54 14.00 12.36 1.10
N GLU A 55 14.22 11.88 -0.13
CA GLU A 55 13.25 11.88 -1.21
C GLU A 55 13.25 10.50 -1.90
N THR A 56 12.09 10.01 -2.24
CA THR A 56 11.96 8.73 -2.95
C THR A 56 10.91 8.85 -4.05
N LEU A 57 11.27 8.42 -5.25
CA LEU A 57 10.36 8.18 -6.37
C LEU A 57 10.31 6.68 -6.64
N SER A 58 9.11 6.09 -6.64
CA SER A 58 8.88 4.70 -6.96
C SER A 58 7.97 4.57 -8.17
N LEU A 59 8.44 3.88 -9.20
CA LEU A 59 7.64 3.51 -10.36
C LEU A 59 7.18 2.06 -10.18
N ASN A 60 5.91 1.85 -9.87
CA ASN A 60 5.35 0.56 -9.52
C ASN A 60 4.72 -0.10 -10.74
N THR A 61 5.01 -1.38 -10.95
CA THR A 61 4.31 -2.23 -11.91
C THR A 61 3.78 -3.47 -11.22
N GLY A 62 2.64 -3.98 -11.65
CA GLY A 62 2.04 -5.14 -11.01
C GLY A 62 0.95 -5.78 -11.84
N ILE A 63 0.53 -6.93 -11.36
CA ILE A 63 -0.59 -7.69 -11.88
C ILE A 63 -1.44 -8.18 -10.71
N SER A 64 -2.74 -8.15 -10.87
CA SER A 64 -3.67 -8.80 -9.94
C SER A 64 -4.66 -9.67 -10.69
N ALA A 65 -5.04 -10.79 -10.08
CA ALA A 65 -6.06 -11.70 -10.58
C ALA A 65 -7.09 -11.92 -9.47
N ARG A 66 -8.37 -11.77 -9.81
CA ARG A 66 -9.49 -12.02 -8.91
C ARG A 66 -10.36 -13.13 -9.47
N SER A 67 -10.64 -14.13 -8.64
CA SER A 67 -11.58 -15.22 -8.96
C SER A 67 -12.53 -15.42 -7.78
N GLY A 68 -13.78 -15.04 -7.97
CA GLY A 68 -14.78 -15.02 -6.90
C GLY A 68 -14.34 -14.14 -5.72
N ARG A 69 -14.08 -14.75 -4.58
CA ARG A 69 -13.66 -14.09 -3.34
C ARG A 69 -12.14 -14.04 -3.13
N PHE A 70 -11.39 -14.75 -3.97
CA PHE A 70 -9.93 -14.81 -3.88
C PHE A 70 -9.29 -13.74 -4.76
N THR A 71 -8.21 -13.17 -4.28
CA THR A 71 -7.36 -12.23 -5.01
C THR A 71 -5.92 -12.64 -4.85
N LEU A 72 -5.18 -12.66 -5.95
CA LEU A 72 -3.74 -12.81 -5.98
C LEU A 72 -3.15 -11.59 -6.65
N ALA A 73 -2.02 -11.11 -6.15
CA ALA A 73 -1.33 -9.98 -6.74
C ALA A 73 0.18 -10.11 -6.61
N ALA A 74 0.86 -9.50 -7.57
CA ALA A 74 2.32 -9.36 -7.56
C ALA A 74 2.67 -7.95 -8.03
N SER A 75 3.64 -7.31 -7.38
CA SER A 75 4.12 -5.99 -7.78
C SER A 75 5.60 -5.83 -7.50
N ILE A 76 6.26 -5.04 -8.35
CA ILE A 76 7.67 -4.72 -8.22
C ILE A 76 7.88 -3.24 -8.55
N PRO A 77 8.58 -2.46 -7.72
CA PRO A 77 8.92 -1.07 -7.97
C PRO A 77 10.28 -0.93 -8.66
N TYR A 78 10.46 0.13 -9.43
CA TYR A 78 11.75 0.73 -9.70
C TYR A 78 11.86 1.97 -8.83
N VAL A 79 12.91 2.05 -8.01
CA VAL A 79 13.07 3.07 -6.96
C VAL A 79 14.25 3.97 -7.30
N VAL A 80 14.03 5.27 -7.13
CA VAL A 80 15.08 6.29 -7.08
C VAL A 80 14.94 6.98 -5.74
N THR A 81 15.95 6.87 -4.88
CA THR A 81 15.95 7.49 -3.55
C THR A 81 17.21 8.32 -3.35
N THR A 82 17.03 9.52 -2.83
CA THR A 82 18.10 10.39 -2.35
C THR A 82 17.93 10.50 -0.84
N ALA A 83 18.87 9.97 -0.11
CA ALA A 83 18.80 9.86 1.35
C ALA A 83 20.20 9.74 1.96
N PRO A 84 20.34 9.92 3.28
CA PRO A 84 21.55 9.58 4.01
C PRO A 84 22.04 8.16 3.71
N GLU A 85 23.36 7.95 3.70
CA GLU A 85 23.95 6.65 3.31
C GLU A 85 23.49 5.50 4.21
N GLU A 86 23.28 5.76 5.50
CA GLU A 86 22.82 4.80 6.51
C GLU A 86 21.30 4.58 6.53
N LEU A 87 20.52 5.38 5.79
CA LEU A 87 19.07 5.28 5.73
C LEU A 87 18.64 4.41 4.57
N ILE A 88 17.89 3.35 4.85
CA ILE A 88 17.18 2.56 3.84
C ILE A 88 15.71 2.93 3.87
N VAL A 89 15.18 3.48 2.78
CA VAL A 89 13.74 3.74 2.64
C VAL A 89 13.10 2.50 2.05
N SER A 90 12.49 1.68 2.91
CA SER A 90 11.80 0.46 2.49
C SER A 90 10.40 0.79 1.97
N ASN A 91 9.99 0.16 0.87
CA ASN A 91 8.62 0.25 0.34
C ASN A 91 7.69 -0.84 0.91
N GLY A 92 8.07 -1.49 2.02
CA GLY A 92 7.36 -2.66 2.57
C GLY A 92 6.17 -2.38 3.47
N GLY A 93 6.02 -1.17 4.03
CA GLY A 93 4.91 -0.80 4.94
C GLY A 93 3.84 0.05 4.29
N VAL A 94 2.81 0.40 5.08
CA VAL A 94 1.70 1.29 4.65
C VAL A 94 2.20 2.65 4.21
N LEU A 95 3.23 3.16 4.90
CA LEU A 95 3.79 4.49 4.67
C LEU A 95 5.21 4.46 4.09
N GLY A 96 5.80 3.26 3.93
CA GLY A 96 7.20 3.09 3.55
C GLY A 96 8.10 3.40 4.75
N THR A 97 8.29 2.40 5.62
CA THR A 97 9.03 2.54 6.87
C THR A 97 10.51 2.74 6.60
N PRO A 98 11.13 3.88 6.94
CA PRO A 98 12.55 4.05 6.86
C PRO A 98 13.27 3.22 7.94
N LEU A 99 14.38 2.61 7.55
CA LEU A 99 15.27 1.86 8.43
C LEU A 99 16.58 2.62 8.57
N LEU A 100 16.94 2.97 9.78
CA LEU A 100 18.18 3.69 10.09
C LEU A 100 19.08 2.82 10.97
N SER A 101 20.29 2.51 10.49
CA SER A 101 21.23 1.66 11.25
C SER A 101 21.76 2.35 12.50
N GLN A 102 22.18 3.61 12.39
CA GLN A 102 22.59 4.46 13.52
C GLN A 102 22.37 5.93 13.17
N PRO A 103 21.91 6.78 14.11
CA PRO A 103 21.85 8.22 13.89
C PRO A 103 23.27 8.77 13.69
N SER A 104 23.52 9.41 12.56
CA SER A 104 24.79 10.08 12.27
C SER A 104 24.54 11.56 12.01
N THR A 105 25.31 12.42 12.65
CA THR A 105 25.25 13.88 12.45
C THR A 105 26.04 14.34 11.22
N GLN A 106 26.79 13.45 10.57
CA GLN A 106 27.67 13.75 9.44
C GLN A 106 27.46 12.80 8.25
N SER A 107 26.23 12.28 8.08
CA SER A 107 25.92 11.40 6.99
C SER A 107 25.99 12.13 5.65
N ARG A 108 26.57 11.45 4.68
CA ARG A 108 26.59 11.90 3.30
C ARG A 108 25.27 11.53 2.63
N GLU A 109 24.62 12.49 1.99
CA GLU A 109 23.49 12.25 1.12
C GLU A 109 23.95 11.56 -0.17
N VAL A 110 23.27 10.47 -0.55
CA VAL A 110 23.57 9.69 -1.75
C VAL A 110 22.28 9.39 -2.51
N THR A 111 22.35 9.44 -3.85
CA THR A 111 21.26 9.00 -4.71
C THR A 111 21.52 7.57 -5.15
N ARG A 112 20.50 6.73 -4.99
CA ARG A 112 20.50 5.30 -5.31
C ARG A 112 19.31 4.97 -6.17
N GLU A 113 19.50 4.08 -7.15
CA GLU A 113 18.40 3.67 -8.03
C GLU A 113 18.51 2.20 -8.43
N GLY A 114 17.37 1.59 -8.71
CA GLY A 114 17.26 0.22 -9.17
C GLY A 114 15.90 -0.42 -8.88
N ILE A 115 15.84 -1.71 -9.18
CA ILE A 115 14.67 -2.53 -8.86
C ILE A 115 14.57 -2.69 -7.34
N GLY A 116 13.38 -2.48 -6.79
CA GLY A 116 13.05 -2.72 -5.38
C GLY A 116 12.62 -4.15 -5.11
N ASP A 117 12.00 -4.39 -3.96
CA ASP A 117 11.57 -5.72 -3.55
C ASP A 117 10.27 -6.14 -4.23
N LEU A 118 10.21 -7.41 -4.66
CA LEU A 118 8.99 -8.01 -5.19
C LEU A 118 8.02 -8.29 -4.05
N ILE A 119 6.77 -7.86 -4.21
CA ILE A 119 5.71 -8.13 -3.26
C ILE A 119 4.69 -9.07 -3.88
N LEU A 120 4.42 -10.15 -3.16
CA LEU A 120 3.38 -11.12 -3.46
C LEU A 120 2.27 -11.00 -2.41
N GLN A 121 1.01 -11.00 -2.84
CA GLN A 121 -0.13 -10.91 -1.95
C GLN A 121 -1.20 -11.93 -2.34
N GLY A 122 -1.80 -12.55 -1.33
CA GLY A 122 -3.00 -13.38 -1.47
C GLY A 122 -4.07 -12.93 -0.48
N GLY A 123 -5.30 -12.73 -0.95
CA GLY A 123 -6.38 -12.22 -0.13
C GLY A 123 -7.71 -12.94 -0.35
N TYR A 124 -8.58 -12.80 0.63
CA TYR A 124 -9.92 -13.39 0.64
C TYR A 124 -10.95 -12.40 1.18
N SER A 125 -12.04 -12.19 0.43
CA SER A 125 -13.16 -11.32 0.79
C SER A 125 -14.35 -12.13 1.28
N PHE A 126 -14.96 -11.72 2.39
CA PHE A 126 -16.13 -12.39 2.96
C PHE A 126 -17.01 -11.43 3.76
N PRO A 127 -18.35 -11.67 3.82
CA PRO A 127 -19.23 -10.88 4.64
C PRO A 127 -19.19 -11.32 6.11
N ILE A 128 -19.28 -10.36 7.04
CA ILE A 128 -19.50 -10.59 8.47
C ILE A 128 -20.75 -9.81 8.89
N GLY A 129 -21.91 -10.47 8.86
CA GLY A 129 -23.19 -9.78 9.09
C GLY A 129 -23.44 -8.72 8.01
N SER A 130 -23.48 -7.45 8.42
CA SER A 130 -23.65 -6.30 7.51
C SER A 130 -22.34 -5.62 7.12
N LEU A 131 -21.19 -6.22 7.47
CA LEU A 131 -19.88 -5.73 7.15
C LEU A 131 -19.30 -6.54 5.99
N ASP A 132 -18.52 -5.88 5.15
CA ASP A 132 -17.63 -6.51 4.18
C ASP A 132 -16.25 -6.62 4.82
N ALA A 133 -15.69 -7.82 4.82
CA ALA A 133 -14.39 -8.11 5.38
C ALA A 133 -13.43 -8.62 4.31
N PHE A 134 -12.17 -8.26 4.45
CA PHE A 134 -11.06 -8.73 3.63
C PHE A 134 -9.89 -9.10 4.53
N ILE A 135 -9.26 -10.24 4.27
CA ILE A 135 -7.99 -10.62 4.89
C ILE A 135 -6.97 -10.90 3.80
N ALA A 136 -5.71 -10.56 4.03
CA ALA A 136 -4.64 -10.83 3.08
C ALA A 136 -3.32 -11.14 3.80
N GLY A 137 -2.59 -12.11 3.24
CA GLY A 137 -1.19 -12.34 3.54
C GLY A 137 -0.33 -11.76 2.44
N ASN A 138 0.82 -11.21 2.78
CA ASN A 138 1.81 -10.74 1.84
C ASN A 138 3.22 -11.24 2.20
N VAL A 139 4.05 -11.32 1.18
CA VAL A 139 5.48 -11.64 1.32
C VAL A 139 6.26 -10.62 0.49
N LYS A 140 7.21 -9.95 1.12
CA LYS A 140 8.24 -9.16 0.44
C LYS A 140 9.43 -10.07 0.15
N VAL A 141 9.71 -10.30 -1.12
CA VAL A 141 10.88 -11.08 -1.57
C VAL A 141 12.04 -10.12 -1.84
N PRO A 142 13.23 -10.36 -1.27
CA PRO A 142 14.36 -9.43 -1.38
C PRO A 142 15.01 -9.50 -2.77
N THR A 143 14.41 -8.79 -3.72
CA THR A 143 14.95 -8.65 -5.10
C THR A 143 15.74 -7.36 -5.28
N ALA A 144 15.61 -6.42 -4.34
CA ALA A 144 16.35 -5.17 -4.35
C ALA A 144 17.85 -5.38 -4.05
N SER A 145 18.69 -4.53 -4.61
CA SER A 145 20.15 -4.59 -4.36
C SER A 145 20.47 -4.12 -2.94
N ARG A 146 20.98 -5.02 -2.11
CA ARG A 146 21.50 -4.72 -0.78
C ARG A 146 22.74 -3.82 -0.85
N GLU A 147 23.64 -4.06 -1.81
CA GLU A 147 24.84 -3.24 -2.01
C GLU A 147 24.53 -1.78 -2.32
N LYS A 148 23.41 -1.52 -2.99
CA LYS A 148 22.90 -0.17 -3.25
C LYS A 148 22.00 0.36 -2.15
N ALA A 149 21.79 -0.37 -1.05
CA ALA A 149 20.85 -0.02 0.03
C ALA A 149 19.42 0.34 -0.49
N LEU A 150 18.93 -0.40 -1.49
CA LEU A 150 17.57 -0.29 -2.05
C LEU A 150 16.57 -1.20 -1.36
N GLY A 151 17.04 -2.11 -0.52
CA GLY A 151 16.28 -3.04 0.29
C GLY A 151 17.16 -3.66 1.37
N THR A 152 16.52 -4.36 2.31
CA THR A 152 17.19 -4.98 3.45
C THR A 152 17.91 -6.28 3.08
N GLY A 153 17.55 -6.91 1.97
CA GLY A 153 18.02 -8.23 1.58
C GLY A 153 17.32 -9.38 2.32
N GLU A 154 16.30 -9.08 3.14
CA GLU A 154 15.60 -10.04 3.99
C GLU A 154 14.14 -10.20 3.56
N LEU A 155 13.57 -11.37 3.87
CA LEU A 155 12.15 -11.68 3.66
C LEU A 155 11.31 -11.01 4.76
N ASP A 156 10.22 -10.33 4.37
CA ASP A 156 9.20 -9.88 5.32
C ASP A 156 7.89 -10.61 5.05
N TYR A 157 7.12 -10.83 6.10
CA TYR A 157 5.81 -11.46 6.03
C TYR A 157 4.77 -10.57 6.69
N GLY A 158 3.65 -10.34 6.01
CA GLY A 158 2.57 -9.53 6.54
C GLY A 158 1.23 -10.26 6.54
N LEU A 159 0.42 -9.93 7.53
CA LEU A 159 -0.99 -10.27 7.60
C LEU A 159 -1.78 -8.99 7.78
N SER A 160 -2.81 -8.79 6.98
CA SER A 160 -3.69 -7.61 7.08
C SER A 160 -5.15 -8.01 7.07
N GLY A 161 -5.97 -7.15 7.68
CA GLY A 161 -7.42 -7.25 7.66
C GLY A 161 -8.07 -5.90 7.52
N GLN A 162 -9.20 -5.85 6.82
CA GLN A 162 -10.02 -4.66 6.69
C GLN A 162 -11.49 -5.04 6.86
N VAL A 163 -12.24 -4.15 7.49
CA VAL A 163 -13.70 -4.19 7.53
C VAL A 163 -14.26 -2.88 7.01
N SER A 164 -15.37 -2.96 6.29
CA SER A 164 -16.07 -1.80 5.77
C SER A 164 -17.58 -2.02 5.77
N ARG A 165 -18.35 -0.93 5.66
CA ARG A 165 -19.80 -0.99 5.56
C ARG A 165 -20.31 0.12 4.67
N ARG A 166 -21.15 -0.22 3.70
CA ARG A 166 -21.82 0.78 2.88
C ARG A 166 -23.02 1.38 3.63
N ILE A 167 -23.03 2.70 3.78
CA ILE A 167 -24.11 3.49 4.37
C ILE A 167 -24.47 4.59 3.37
N GLY A 168 -25.44 4.31 2.49
CA GLY A 168 -25.79 5.21 1.40
C GLY A 168 -24.64 5.40 0.41
N ARG A 169 -24.12 6.62 0.31
CA ARG A 169 -22.97 6.97 -0.55
C ARG A 169 -21.61 7.00 0.21
N THR A 170 -21.62 6.63 1.46
CA THR A 170 -20.44 6.61 2.33
C THR A 170 -20.09 5.17 2.67
N VAL A 171 -18.80 4.83 2.64
CA VAL A 171 -18.29 3.51 3.00
C VAL A 171 -17.17 3.68 4.03
N PRO A 172 -17.51 3.83 5.34
CA PRO A 172 -16.50 3.82 6.39
C PRO A 172 -15.75 2.49 6.41
N PHE A 173 -14.46 2.55 6.74
CA PHE A 173 -13.60 1.38 6.88
C PHE A 173 -12.63 1.52 8.05
N ALA A 174 -12.18 0.37 8.53
CA ALA A 174 -11.05 0.25 9.43
C ALA A 174 -10.17 -0.92 8.98
N SER A 175 -8.86 -0.76 9.07
CA SER A 175 -7.89 -1.81 8.76
C SER A 175 -6.82 -1.92 9.82
N ALA A 176 -6.22 -3.11 9.92
CA ALA A 176 -5.05 -3.36 10.73
C ALA A 176 -4.13 -4.33 9.98
N SER A 177 -2.83 -4.24 10.24
CA SER A 177 -1.83 -5.17 9.72
C SER A 177 -0.74 -5.41 10.75
N TYR A 178 -0.11 -6.57 10.62
CA TYR A 178 1.08 -6.96 11.36
C TYR A 178 2.12 -7.46 10.37
N THR A 179 3.36 -6.98 10.50
CA THR A 179 4.47 -7.36 9.63
C THR A 179 5.61 -7.90 10.48
N VAL A 180 6.03 -9.11 10.15
CA VAL A 180 7.26 -9.72 10.63
C VAL A 180 8.37 -9.27 9.68
N ILE A 181 9.31 -8.51 10.20
CA ILE A 181 10.43 -7.94 9.44
C ILE A 181 11.62 -8.88 9.58
N GLY A 182 12.24 -9.24 8.45
CA GLY A 182 13.50 -9.98 8.46
C GLY A 182 14.61 -9.11 9.05
N GLU A 183 15.51 -9.71 9.83
CA GLU A 183 16.57 -9.03 10.55
C GLU A 183 17.78 -8.76 9.63
N PRO A 184 17.93 -7.55 9.06
CA PRO A 184 19.08 -7.24 8.23
C PRO A 184 20.30 -7.00 9.10
N GLU A 185 21.46 -7.43 8.63
CA GLU A 185 22.71 -7.22 9.32
C GLU A 185 23.00 -5.71 9.52
N GLY A 186 23.29 -5.31 10.76
CA GLY A 186 23.59 -3.91 11.12
C GLY A 186 22.37 -3.07 11.51
N PHE A 187 21.17 -3.64 11.53
CA PHE A 187 19.94 -2.98 11.97
C PHE A 187 19.31 -3.76 13.13
N ASP A 188 18.89 -3.03 14.15
CA ASP A 188 18.05 -3.56 15.23
C ASP A 188 16.59 -3.25 14.85
N VAL A 189 15.89 -4.26 14.34
CA VAL A 189 14.52 -4.12 13.83
C VAL A 189 13.52 -4.84 14.71
N GLN A 190 12.32 -4.32 14.75
CA GLN A 190 11.16 -4.92 15.40
C GLN A 190 10.02 -5.14 14.40
N ASN A 191 9.18 -6.12 14.71
CA ASN A 191 7.94 -6.32 13.96
C ASN A 191 7.02 -5.12 14.11
N THR A 192 6.25 -4.79 13.06
CA THR A 192 5.43 -3.59 13.04
C THR A 192 3.94 -3.90 13.03
N VAL A 193 3.20 -3.03 13.70
CA VAL A 193 1.74 -2.96 13.62
C VAL A 193 1.37 -1.69 12.88
N ALA A 194 0.44 -1.78 11.93
CA ALA A 194 -0.12 -0.61 11.29
C ALA A 194 -1.66 -0.69 11.27
N GLY A 195 -2.29 0.46 11.14
CA GLY A 195 -3.73 0.53 11.02
C GLY A 195 -4.19 1.80 10.35
N SER A 196 -5.39 1.77 9.79
CA SER A 196 -6.02 2.96 9.27
C SER A 196 -7.53 2.96 9.51
N VAL A 197 -8.07 4.16 9.60
CA VAL A 197 -9.51 4.40 9.63
C VAL A 197 -9.84 5.49 8.63
N GLY A 198 -11.00 5.38 7.99
CA GLY A 198 -11.38 6.36 6.99
C GLY A 198 -12.75 6.10 6.40
N SER A 199 -13.02 6.79 5.30
CA SER A 199 -14.24 6.56 4.53
C SER A 199 -14.04 6.84 3.06
N HIS A 200 -14.69 6.04 2.22
CA HIS A 200 -14.89 6.31 0.82
C HIS A 200 -16.22 7.03 0.63
N PHE A 201 -16.22 8.09 -0.16
CA PHE A 201 -17.42 8.86 -0.52
C PHE A 201 -17.68 8.68 -2.01
N LEU A 202 -18.74 7.95 -2.35
CA LEU A 202 -19.12 7.68 -3.73
C LEU A 202 -19.64 8.96 -4.41
N LEU A 203 -18.89 9.51 -5.35
CA LEU A 203 -19.28 10.68 -6.13
C LEU A 203 -20.21 10.28 -7.27
N SER A 204 -19.93 9.12 -7.89
CA SER A 204 -20.72 8.51 -8.96
C SER A 204 -20.63 6.99 -8.86
N ASP A 205 -21.18 6.26 -9.83
CA ASP A 205 -21.03 4.80 -9.91
C ASP A 205 -19.61 4.35 -10.26
N THR A 206 -18.77 5.27 -10.75
CA THR A 206 -17.40 4.96 -11.17
C THR A 206 -16.34 5.75 -10.44
N SER A 207 -16.71 6.72 -9.59
CA SER A 207 -15.78 7.63 -8.93
C SER A 207 -16.04 7.73 -7.44
N LEU A 208 -14.97 7.74 -6.66
CA LEU A 208 -15.03 7.94 -5.22
C LEU A 208 -13.87 8.81 -4.73
N VAL A 209 -14.10 9.51 -3.63
CA VAL A 209 -13.08 10.20 -2.84
C VAL A 209 -12.89 9.43 -1.54
N THR A 210 -11.64 9.28 -1.13
CA THR A 210 -11.26 8.65 0.15
C THR A 210 -10.65 9.71 1.05
N ALA A 211 -11.02 9.67 2.33
CA ALA A 211 -10.31 10.38 3.39
C ALA A 211 -9.91 9.38 4.47
N SER A 212 -8.68 9.45 4.97
CA SER A 212 -8.17 8.48 5.94
C SER A 212 -7.17 9.10 6.91
N TYR A 213 -7.08 8.48 8.08
CA TYR A 213 -5.98 8.58 9.03
C TYR A 213 -5.28 7.23 9.10
N SER A 214 -3.96 7.23 9.15
CA SER A 214 -3.14 6.03 9.24
C SER A 214 -2.09 6.18 10.34
N TYR A 215 -1.82 5.06 11.01
CA TYR A 215 -0.75 4.87 11.97
C TYR A 215 0.08 3.66 11.56
N GLU A 216 1.40 3.75 11.70
CA GLU A 216 2.34 2.65 11.50
C GLU A 216 3.47 2.74 12.53
N GLN A 217 3.65 1.65 13.27
CA GLN A 217 4.76 1.51 14.20
C GLN A 217 6.08 1.48 13.42
N SER A 218 7.08 2.20 13.91
CA SER A 218 8.41 2.18 13.31
C SER A 218 9.05 0.79 13.44
N ALA A 219 9.80 0.40 12.42
CA ALA A 219 10.56 -0.84 12.44
C ALA A 219 11.87 -0.75 13.25
N THR A 220 12.34 0.46 13.59
CA THR A 220 13.54 0.69 14.39
C THR A 220 13.27 1.66 15.53
N ALA A 221 13.90 1.44 16.68
CA ALA A 221 13.73 2.29 17.86
C ALA A 221 14.24 3.74 17.67
N ASN A 222 15.05 3.98 16.64
CA ASN A 222 15.64 5.29 16.34
C ASN A 222 14.76 6.16 15.44
N VAL A 223 13.59 5.67 15.04
CA VAL A 223 12.63 6.35 14.17
C VAL A 223 11.29 6.38 14.88
N GLU A 224 10.62 7.53 14.94
CA GLU A 224 9.29 7.64 15.55
C GLU A 224 8.23 6.90 14.73
N ASP A 225 7.16 6.49 15.41
CA ASP A 225 5.99 5.91 14.77
C ASP A 225 5.36 6.89 13.79
N HIS A 226 4.91 6.38 12.65
CA HIS A 226 4.37 7.21 11.58
C HIS A 226 2.87 7.41 11.73
N GLN A 227 2.46 8.65 11.67
CA GLN A 227 1.06 9.04 11.60
C GLN A 227 0.84 9.92 10.37
N SER A 228 -0.27 9.73 9.67
CA SER A 228 -0.59 10.54 8.48
C SER A 228 -2.09 10.69 8.27
N ILE A 229 -2.45 11.76 7.59
CA ILE A 229 -3.77 11.93 6.98
C ILE A 229 -3.64 11.86 5.47
N GLY A 230 -4.66 11.30 4.82
CA GLY A 230 -4.66 11.11 3.38
C GLY A 230 -5.99 11.45 2.73
N ILE A 231 -5.90 11.89 1.48
CA ILE A 231 -7.02 12.04 0.58
C ILE A 231 -6.70 11.37 -0.74
N GLY A 232 -7.69 10.73 -1.36
CA GLY A 232 -7.55 10.09 -2.65
C GLY A 232 -8.77 10.27 -3.52
N LEU A 233 -8.59 10.19 -4.82
CA LEU A 233 -9.63 10.13 -5.84
C LEU A 233 -9.39 8.93 -6.72
N ASP A 234 -10.39 8.06 -6.84
CA ASP A 234 -10.40 6.94 -7.78
C ASP A 234 -11.54 7.11 -8.77
N THR A 235 -11.26 6.91 -10.06
CA THR A 235 -12.27 7.05 -11.12
C THR A 235 -12.08 6.03 -12.23
N GLY A 236 -13.18 5.46 -12.70
CA GLY A 236 -13.22 4.66 -13.92
C GLY A 236 -13.31 5.57 -15.14
N LEU A 237 -12.27 5.58 -15.97
CA LEU A 237 -12.24 6.28 -17.25
C LEU A 237 -12.99 5.50 -18.34
N SER A 238 -13.04 4.17 -18.21
CA SER A 238 -13.82 3.27 -19.04
C SER A 238 -14.17 2.01 -18.24
N THR A 239 -14.82 1.02 -18.87
CA THR A 239 -15.10 -0.28 -18.26
C THR A 239 -13.83 -1.07 -17.92
N ARG A 240 -12.69 -0.73 -18.51
CA ARG A 240 -11.42 -1.44 -18.33
C ARG A 240 -10.32 -0.58 -17.72
N ILE A 241 -10.42 0.75 -17.76
CA ILE A 241 -9.37 1.66 -17.31
C ILE A 241 -9.82 2.40 -16.08
N ARG A 242 -9.03 2.34 -15.03
CA ARG A 242 -9.21 3.11 -13.79
C ARG A 242 -7.97 3.96 -13.52
N LEU A 243 -8.21 5.12 -12.95
CA LEU A 243 -7.20 6.07 -12.53
C LEU A 243 -7.39 6.36 -11.04
N GLY A 244 -6.30 6.36 -10.28
CA GLY A 244 -6.27 6.78 -8.89
C GLY A 244 -5.19 7.83 -8.67
N VAL A 245 -5.50 8.83 -7.88
CA VAL A 245 -4.53 9.80 -7.36
C VAL A 245 -4.72 9.93 -5.87
N ASP A 246 -3.64 10.04 -5.12
CA ASP A 246 -3.71 10.29 -3.69
C ASP A 246 -2.59 11.21 -3.21
N ALA A 247 -2.87 11.87 -2.08
CA ALA A 247 -1.91 12.66 -1.35
C ALA A 247 -2.02 12.34 0.14
N ARG A 248 -0.87 12.31 0.82
CA ARG A 248 -0.79 12.15 2.27
C ARG A 248 0.14 13.18 2.86
N ALA A 249 -0.16 13.60 4.09
CA ALA A 249 0.68 14.47 4.90
C ALA A 249 1.00 13.78 6.22
N GLY A 250 2.26 13.77 6.60
CA GLY A 250 2.74 13.28 7.89
C GLY A 250 2.28 14.16 9.04
N LEU A 251 2.05 13.54 10.18
CA LEU A 251 1.65 14.20 11.43
C LEU A 251 2.67 13.98 12.56
N SER A 252 3.60 13.02 12.40
CA SER A 252 4.71 12.76 13.34
C SER A 252 6.03 13.14 12.69
N SER A 253 7.06 13.35 13.52
CA SER A 253 8.34 13.95 13.11
C SER A 253 9.08 13.19 12.02
N ASP A 254 9.07 11.85 12.09
CA ASP A 254 9.78 10.98 11.15
C ASP A 254 8.84 10.36 10.08
N ALA A 255 7.54 10.72 10.09
CA ALA A 255 6.66 10.38 8.99
C ALA A 255 7.03 11.17 7.73
N PRO A 256 6.80 10.63 6.53
CA PRO A 256 6.96 11.41 5.30
C PRO A 256 6.15 12.71 5.38
N ASP A 257 6.79 13.87 5.21
CA ASP A 257 6.12 15.18 5.22
C ASP A 257 5.00 15.22 4.17
N ALA A 258 5.31 14.67 2.99
CA ALA A 258 4.37 14.54 1.88
C ALA A 258 4.59 13.24 1.11
N ARG A 259 3.47 12.64 0.69
CA ARG A 259 3.46 11.54 -0.28
C ARG A 259 2.40 11.80 -1.33
N LEU A 260 2.74 11.60 -2.60
CA LEU A 260 1.84 11.73 -3.75
C LEU A 260 1.85 10.42 -4.52
N GLY A 261 0.67 9.92 -4.86
CA GLY A 261 0.50 8.70 -5.62
C GLY A 261 -0.34 8.91 -6.89
N LEU A 262 0.08 8.28 -7.97
CA LEU A 262 -0.67 8.16 -9.23
C LEU A 262 -0.72 6.69 -9.61
N ARG A 263 -1.90 6.18 -9.96
CA ARG A 263 -2.10 4.78 -10.33
C ARG A 263 -3.01 4.65 -11.53
N ILE A 264 -2.70 3.71 -12.39
CA ILE A 264 -3.54 3.29 -13.51
C ILE A 264 -3.71 1.77 -13.47
N GLY A 265 -4.94 1.31 -13.64
CA GLY A 265 -5.27 -0.10 -13.77
C GLY A 265 -5.96 -0.38 -15.10
N ILE A 266 -5.58 -1.47 -15.76
CA ILE A 266 -6.15 -1.93 -17.02
C ILE A 266 -6.67 -3.35 -16.83
N GLY A 267 -7.99 -3.53 -16.88
CA GLY A 267 -8.68 -4.80 -16.71
C GLY A 267 -8.88 -5.56 -18.04
N PHE A 268 -8.84 -6.89 -17.94
CA PHE A 268 -8.98 -7.83 -19.07
C PHE A 268 -10.08 -8.86 -18.79
#